data_f84ed0679ceb7c9b3bd3c55b2b1d52a2
#
_entry.id   f84ed0679ceb7c9b3bd3c55b2b1d52a2
#
_cell.length_a   1.000
_cell.length_b   1.000
_cell.length_c   1.000
_cell.angle_alpha   90.00
_cell.angle_beta   90.00
_cell.angle_gamma   90.00
#
_symmetry.space_group_name_H-M   'P 1'
#
loop_
_entity.id
_entity.type
_entity.pdbx_description
1 polymer ?
#
loop_
_entity_poly.entity_id
_entity_poly.type
_entity_poly.pdbx_seq_one_letter_code
_entity_poly.pdbx_strand_id
1 'polypeptide(L)'
;MLYYIVEKLSSFIRGKKKESDKRMLHFQDLTLQEIELLRPYFCCHPSRICDSTIGGTFLWRDYFRTEYAVDEDTLYLRSRMPETEEYIYSVPMGGNVSAGLERLKAFCDSQGHKLILSTVSEEDLPAVQELWPQAQVETIPEWADYLYLAEDIKELPGKKYATQRNHISKFNRLYPEWTYESITADNLSVVREFFQWFAETNEKDSETYRQDEQKAAEVLDNFATYGFIGGAVRVDGHVVAMALGEVLCDTLYVHIEKADIRYHGAYPMIVREFARHACGEAVQYINREDDAGDEGLRKSKLSWRPCGLLDKYLVHID
;
A
#
# COMPACT_ATOMS: atom_id res chain seq x y z
N MET A 1 -12.70 -5.67 24.04
CA MET A 1 -13.15 -4.34 23.55
C MET A 1 -13.52 -4.38 22.07
N LEU A 2 -12.78 -5.09 21.21
CA LEU A 2 -13.12 -5.30 19.79
C LEU A 2 -14.48 -6.02 19.58
N TYR A 3 -14.79 -7.05 20.38
CA TYR A 3 -16.04 -7.81 20.27
C TYR A 3 -17.29 -6.97 20.54
N TYR A 4 -17.19 -5.94 21.39
CA TYR A 4 -18.30 -5.07 21.74
C TYR A 4 -18.62 -4.02 20.66
N ILE A 5 -17.62 -3.66 19.85
CA ILE A 5 -17.79 -2.73 18.71
C ILE A 5 -18.48 -3.45 17.55
N VAL A 6 -18.12 -4.70 17.29
CA VAL A 6 -18.74 -5.55 16.24
C VAL A 6 -20.22 -5.83 16.56
N GLU A 7 -20.58 -6.08 17.83
CA GLU A 7 -21.99 -6.28 18.21
C GLU A 7 -22.84 -5.01 18.12
N LYS A 8 -22.29 -3.84 18.43
CA LYS A 8 -23.02 -2.57 18.30
C LYS A 8 -23.25 -2.18 16.84
N LEU A 9 -22.29 -2.46 15.94
CA LEU A 9 -22.46 -2.27 14.50
C LEU A 9 -23.52 -3.23 13.94
N SER A 10 -23.53 -4.50 14.37
CA SER A 10 -24.52 -5.48 13.91
C SER A 10 -25.94 -5.20 14.39
N SER A 11 -26.13 -4.53 15.55
CA SER A 11 -27.45 -4.18 16.07
C SER A 11 -28.07 -2.93 15.43
N PHE A 12 -27.24 -2.02 14.92
CA PHE A 12 -27.72 -0.85 14.16
C PHE A 12 -28.19 -1.22 12.74
N ILE A 13 -27.65 -2.31 12.19
CA ILE A 13 -27.93 -2.81 10.83
C ILE A 13 -29.20 -3.68 10.78
N ARG A 14 -29.67 -4.28 11.91
CA ARG A 14 -30.83 -5.16 11.95
C ARG A 14 -32.23 -4.50 11.92
N GLY A 15 -32.29 -3.21 11.77
CA GLY A 15 -33.59 -2.49 11.72
C GLY A 15 -33.98 -2.04 10.32
N LYS A 16 -34.42 -2.95 9.46
CA LYS A 16 -35.47 -2.82 8.43
C LYS A 16 -35.22 -3.81 7.26
N LYS A 17 -35.75 -5.01 7.41
CA LYS A 17 -36.09 -5.84 6.27
C LYS A 17 -37.30 -5.22 5.58
N LYS A 18 -37.11 -4.60 4.42
CA LYS A 18 -38.11 -4.33 3.42
C LYS A 18 -37.61 -4.79 2.06
N GLU A 19 -38.51 -5.40 1.33
CA GLU A 19 -38.43 -6.00 0.01
C GLU A 19 -37.44 -5.35 -0.99
N SER A 20 -36.79 -6.21 -1.73
CA SER A 20 -36.00 -6.07 -2.96
C SER A 20 -36.20 -4.78 -3.78
N ASP A 21 -35.68 -3.70 -3.33
CA ASP A 21 -35.18 -2.70 -4.26
C ASP A 21 -33.69 -3.03 -4.47
N LYS A 22 -33.31 -3.45 -5.67
CA LYS A 22 -31.91 -3.62 -6.08
C LYS A 22 -31.27 -2.23 -6.02
N ARG A 23 -30.85 -1.81 -4.81
CA ARG A 23 -30.22 -0.51 -4.64
C ARG A 23 -28.98 -0.48 -5.50
N MET A 24 -28.93 0.46 -6.44
CA MET A 24 -27.74 0.71 -7.23
C MET A 24 -26.58 1.10 -6.32
N LEU A 25 -25.36 0.64 -6.63
CA LEU A 25 -24.18 1.12 -5.94
C LEU A 25 -24.04 2.62 -6.20
N HIS A 26 -23.84 3.40 -5.14
CA HIS A 26 -23.64 4.84 -5.24
C HIS A 26 -22.18 5.16 -4.94
N PHE A 27 -21.41 5.32 -6.00
CA PHE A 27 -20.02 5.70 -5.89
C PHE A 27 -19.88 7.20 -5.61
N GLN A 28 -18.96 7.54 -4.74
CA GLN A 28 -18.59 8.91 -4.36
C GLN A 28 -17.06 9.04 -4.26
N ASP A 29 -16.57 10.27 -4.40
CA ASP A 29 -15.15 10.54 -4.39
C ASP A 29 -14.50 10.05 -3.08
N LEU A 30 -13.33 9.43 -3.21
CA LEU A 30 -12.54 8.97 -2.08
C LEU A 30 -11.64 10.12 -1.59
N THR A 31 -11.87 10.57 -0.36
CA THR A 31 -11.05 11.60 0.29
C THR A 31 -10.43 11.10 1.59
N LEU A 32 -9.51 11.86 2.19
CA LEU A 32 -8.89 11.47 3.46
C LEU A 32 -9.88 11.35 4.63
N GLN A 33 -11.06 11.96 4.50
CA GLN A 33 -12.08 11.92 5.56
C GLN A 33 -12.67 10.53 5.74
N GLU A 34 -12.61 9.69 4.72
CA GLU A 34 -13.14 8.33 4.71
C GLU A 34 -12.19 7.29 5.29
N ILE A 35 -10.92 7.62 5.55
CA ILE A 35 -9.91 6.65 6.04
C ILE A 35 -10.42 5.87 7.25
N GLU A 36 -10.94 6.54 8.27
CA GLU A 36 -11.41 5.87 9.50
C GLU A 36 -12.67 5.03 9.26
N LEU A 37 -13.54 5.45 8.34
CA LEU A 37 -14.72 4.68 7.93
C LEU A 37 -14.32 3.40 7.19
N LEU A 38 -13.32 3.48 6.32
CA LEU A 38 -12.95 2.39 5.41
C LEU A 38 -11.85 1.48 5.97
N ARG A 39 -11.07 1.93 6.95
CA ARG A 39 -10.00 1.14 7.59
C ARG A 39 -10.39 -0.29 7.97
N PRO A 40 -11.59 -0.58 8.53
CA PRO A 40 -11.98 -1.95 8.89
C PRO A 40 -12.01 -2.93 7.71
N TYR A 41 -12.26 -2.46 6.50
CA TYR A 41 -12.33 -3.33 5.32
C TYR A 41 -10.95 -3.82 4.88
N PHE A 42 -9.90 -3.03 5.10
CA PHE A 42 -8.53 -3.39 4.76
C PHE A 42 -7.92 -4.38 5.77
N CYS A 43 -8.34 -4.31 7.04
CA CYS A 43 -7.75 -5.14 8.11
C CYS A 43 -8.01 -6.64 8.00
N CYS A 44 -8.90 -7.09 7.14
CA CYS A 44 -9.35 -8.48 7.02
C CYS A 44 -9.10 -9.09 5.64
N HIS A 45 -8.41 -8.37 4.74
CA HIS A 45 -8.13 -8.90 3.40
C HIS A 45 -7.04 -9.98 3.47
N PRO A 46 -7.24 -11.15 2.82
CA PRO A 46 -6.30 -12.26 2.90
C PRO A 46 -5.01 -12.04 2.13
N SER A 47 -5.03 -11.16 1.13
CA SER A 47 -3.88 -10.89 0.27
C SER A 47 -2.88 -9.96 0.93
N ARG A 48 -1.61 -10.10 0.52
CA ARG A 48 -0.52 -9.21 0.92
C ARG A 48 -0.14 -8.20 -0.16
N ILE A 49 -0.95 -8.00 -1.21
CA ILE A 49 -0.69 -6.94 -2.19
C ILE A 49 -0.89 -5.56 -1.57
N CYS A 50 -0.08 -4.57 -1.96
CA CYS A 50 -0.16 -3.22 -1.40
C CYS A 50 -1.47 -2.51 -1.72
N ASP A 51 -2.13 -2.83 -2.82
CA ASP A 51 -3.41 -2.24 -3.25
C ASP A 51 -4.55 -2.47 -2.26
N SER A 52 -4.46 -3.53 -1.44
CA SER A 52 -5.43 -3.84 -0.39
C SER A 52 -5.06 -3.22 0.96
N THR A 53 -4.48 -2.03 0.96
CA THR A 53 -4.05 -1.28 2.15
C THR A 53 -4.55 0.16 2.12
N ILE A 54 -4.49 0.85 3.24
CA ILE A 54 -4.79 2.29 3.28
C ILE A 54 -3.81 3.04 2.37
N GLY A 55 -2.51 2.74 2.47
CA GLY A 55 -1.49 3.39 1.65
C GLY A 55 -1.71 3.15 0.16
N GLY A 56 -1.80 1.90 -0.26
CA GLY A 56 -2.00 1.55 -1.66
C GLY A 56 -3.24 2.17 -2.29
N THR A 57 -4.34 2.26 -1.51
CA THR A 57 -5.60 2.85 -2.00
C THR A 57 -5.57 4.38 -1.97
N PHE A 58 -5.21 4.98 -0.83
CA PHE A 58 -5.40 6.43 -0.62
C PHE A 58 -4.30 7.29 -1.22
N LEU A 59 -3.07 6.79 -1.32
CA LEU A 59 -1.97 7.55 -1.93
C LEU A 59 -2.21 7.81 -3.42
N TRP A 60 -2.87 6.87 -4.12
CA TRP A 60 -3.09 6.96 -5.56
C TRP A 60 -4.49 7.42 -5.96
N ARG A 61 -5.37 7.71 -4.98
CA ARG A 61 -6.79 8.04 -5.22
C ARG A 61 -7.01 9.17 -6.22
N ASP A 62 -6.22 10.25 -6.12
CA ASP A 62 -6.38 11.43 -6.99
C ASP A 62 -5.91 11.12 -8.42
N TYR A 63 -4.80 10.38 -8.54
CA TYR A 63 -4.24 10.00 -9.84
C TYR A 63 -5.20 9.08 -10.62
N PHE A 64 -5.77 8.10 -9.93
CA PHE A 64 -6.72 7.16 -10.53
C PHE A 64 -8.17 7.63 -10.42
N ARG A 65 -8.43 8.79 -9.85
CA ARG A 65 -9.79 9.30 -9.58
C ARG A 65 -10.64 8.23 -8.90
N THR A 66 -10.15 7.71 -7.82
CA THR A 66 -10.77 6.60 -7.08
C THR A 66 -12.02 7.07 -6.37
N GLU A 67 -13.07 6.30 -6.54
CA GLU A 67 -14.36 6.47 -5.88
C GLU A 67 -14.67 5.21 -5.07
N TYR A 68 -15.49 5.35 -4.06
CA TYR A 68 -15.92 4.24 -3.22
C TYR A 68 -17.43 4.17 -3.09
N ALA A 69 -17.94 2.97 -2.83
CA ALA A 69 -19.30 2.73 -2.38
C ALA A 69 -19.26 1.68 -1.27
N VAL A 70 -20.14 1.84 -0.27
CA VAL A 70 -20.35 0.83 0.77
C VAL A 70 -21.81 0.38 0.69
N ASP A 71 -22.01 -0.92 0.54
CA ASP A 71 -23.33 -1.53 0.56
C ASP A 71 -23.32 -2.71 1.55
N GLU A 72 -24.19 -2.63 2.56
CA GLU A 72 -24.18 -3.53 3.71
C GLU A 72 -22.81 -3.55 4.41
N ASP A 73 -22.08 -4.66 4.32
CA ASP A 73 -20.77 -4.89 4.94
C ASP A 73 -19.63 -4.98 3.91
N THR A 74 -19.88 -4.53 2.68
CA THR A 74 -18.97 -4.67 1.54
C THR A 74 -18.55 -3.30 1.01
N LEU A 75 -17.25 -3.12 0.87
CA LEU A 75 -16.61 -1.97 0.22
C LEU A 75 -16.34 -2.28 -1.24
N TYR A 76 -16.73 -1.38 -2.10
CA TYR A 76 -16.47 -1.36 -3.54
C TYR A 76 -15.59 -0.16 -3.87
N LEU A 77 -14.50 -0.38 -4.56
CA LEU A 77 -13.66 0.68 -5.11
C LEU A 77 -13.72 0.64 -6.62
N ARG A 78 -13.80 1.81 -7.23
CA ARG A 78 -13.59 1.96 -8.67
C ARG A 78 -12.63 3.10 -8.94
N SER A 79 -11.87 2.95 -9.99
CA SER A 79 -10.88 3.92 -10.44
C SER A 79 -10.99 4.12 -11.95
N ARG A 80 -10.26 5.07 -12.49
CA ARG A 80 -10.13 5.26 -13.93
C ARG A 80 -8.73 4.91 -14.40
N MET A 81 -8.64 4.14 -15.45
CA MET A 81 -7.38 3.89 -16.13
C MET A 81 -6.92 5.17 -16.84
N PRO A 82 -5.75 5.71 -16.54
CA PRO A 82 -5.34 7.03 -17.05
C PRO A 82 -5.28 7.12 -18.58
N GLU A 83 -4.92 6.02 -19.24
CA GLU A 83 -4.72 5.98 -20.69
C GLU A 83 -6.02 5.88 -21.48
N THR A 84 -7.01 5.15 -20.94
CA THR A 84 -8.27 4.83 -21.66
C THR A 84 -9.49 5.50 -21.08
N GLU A 85 -9.39 6.08 -19.88
CA GLU A 85 -10.52 6.61 -19.09
C GLU A 85 -11.58 5.56 -18.73
N GLU A 86 -11.31 4.25 -18.99
CA GLU A 86 -12.21 3.18 -18.63
C GLU A 86 -12.27 3.00 -17.11
N TYR A 87 -13.43 2.60 -16.62
CA TYR A 87 -13.58 2.20 -15.24
C TYR A 87 -12.93 0.85 -14.98
N ILE A 88 -12.11 0.79 -13.94
CA ILE A 88 -11.57 -0.43 -13.37
C ILE A 88 -12.04 -0.53 -11.91
N TYR A 89 -12.15 -1.74 -11.42
CA TYR A 89 -12.70 -2.02 -10.10
C TYR A 89 -11.76 -2.94 -9.33
N SER A 90 -11.65 -2.72 -8.02
CA SER A 90 -11.02 -3.71 -7.14
C SER A 90 -11.97 -4.87 -6.87
N VAL A 91 -11.45 -6.01 -6.46
CA VAL A 91 -12.25 -7.06 -5.85
C VAL A 91 -12.94 -6.47 -4.60
N PRO A 92 -14.26 -6.68 -4.41
CA PRO A 92 -14.96 -6.16 -3.25
C PRO A 92 -14.38 -6.67 -1.94
N MET A 93 -14.23 -5.79 -0.95
CA MET A 93 -13.64 -6.09 0.35
C MET A 93 -14.71 -6.16 1.44
N GLY A 94 -14.58 -7.11 2.35
CA GLY A 94 -15.57 -7.39 3.39
C GLY A 94 -16.72 -8.28 2.88
N GLY A 95 -17.66 -8.62 3.76
CA GLY A 95 -18.82 -9.43 3.45
C GLY A 95 -18.52 -10.75 2.73
N ASN A 96 -19.37 -11.12 1.78
CA ASN A 96 -19.17 -12.28 0.91
C ASN A 96 -18.64 -11.81 -0.45
N VAL A 97 -17.40 -12.13 -0.76
CA VAL A 97 -16.70 -11.67 -1.98
C VAL A 97 -17.45 -12.07 -3.25
N SER A 98 -17.93 -13.32 -3.36
CA SER A 98 -18.66 -13.78 -4.55
C SER A 98 -19.97 -13.00 -4.76
N ALA A 99 -20.74 -12.79 -3.68
CA ALA A 99 -21.95 -11.97 -3.74
C ALA A 99 -21.64 -10.50 -4.09
N GLY A 100 -20.54 -9.97 -3.56
CA GLY A 100 -20.04 -8.64 -3.91
C GLY A 100 -19.67 -8.51 -5.38
N LEU A 101 -18.98 -9.50 -5.93
CA LEU A 101 -18.61 -9.57 -7.34
C LEU A 101 -19.84 -9.64 -8.25
N GLU A 102 -20.83 -10.50 -7.95
CA GLU A 102 -22.09 -10.57 -8.69
C GLU A 102 -22.85 -9.24 -8.67
N ARG A 103 -22.87 -8.57 -7.52
CA ARG A 103 -23.50 -7.27 -7.37
C ARG A 103 -22.78 -6.19 -8.18
N LEU A 104 -21.45 -6.21 -8.19
CA LEU A 104 -20.65 -5.29 -8.99
C LEU A 104 -20.90 -5.51 -10.50
N LYS A 105 -20.95 -6.78 -10.95
CA LYS A 105 -21.29 -7.10 -12.35
C LYS A 105 -22.67 -6.59 -12.71
N ALA A 106 -23.67 -6.83 -11.88
CA ALA A 106 -25.03 -6.33 -12.10
C ALA A 106 -25.08 -4.79 -12.18
N PHE A 107 -24.28 -4.09 -11.38
CA PHE A 107 -24.12 -2.64 -11.45
C PHE A 107 -23.51 -2.24 -12.80
N CYS A 108 -22.39 -2.83 -13.20
CA CYS A 108 -21.74 -2.53 -14.49
C CYS A 108 -22.68 -2.76 -15.67
N ASP A 109 -23.42 -3.86 -15.70
CA ASP A 109 -24.40 -4.18 -16.74
C ASP A 109 -25.51 -3.11 -16.81
N SER A 110 -25.99 -2.64 -15.66
CA SER A 110 -27.01 -1.59 -15.57
C SER A 110 -26.55 -0.25 -16.14
N GLN A 111 -25.24 0.00 -16.10
CA GLN A 111 -24.61 1.21 -16.62
C GLN A 111 -24.10 1.05 -18.06
N GLY A 112 -24.19 -0.15 -18.64
CA GLY A 112 -23.65 -0.46 -19.96
C GLY A 112 -22.13 -0.51 -20.01
N HIS A 113 -21.48 -0.77 -18.87
CA HIS A 113 -20.03 -0.90 -18.75
C HIS A 113 -19.62 -2.38 -18.70
N LYS A 114 -18.43 -2.70 -19.23
CA LYS A 114 -17.78 -3.97 -18.93
C LYS A 114 -17.27 -3.96 -17.50
N LEU A 115 -17.22 -5.13 -16.87
CA LEU A 115 -16.53 -5.28 -15.59
C LEU A 115 -15.07 -5.61 -15.86
N ILE A 116 -14.19 -4.70 -15.48
CA ILE A 116 -12.73 -4.88 -15.54
C ILE A 116 -12.23 -4.83 -14.09
N LEU A 117 -11.77 -5.97 -13.57
CA LEU A 117 -11.13 -6.03 -12.26
C LEU A 117 -9.63 -5.80 -12.42
N SER A 118 -9.09 -4.87 -11.64
CA SER A 118 -7.64 -4.58 -11.60
C SER A 118 -7.04 -5.01 -10.27
N THR A 119 -5.74 -5.25 -10.28
CA THR A 119 -4.97 -5.66 -9.09
C THR A 119 -5.61 -6.83 -8.33
N VAL A 120 -6.19 -7.79 -9.09
CA VAL A 120 -6.72 -9.03 -8.50
C VAL A 120 -5.55 -9.85 -7.97
N SER A 121 -5.61 -10.25 -6.72
CA SER A 121 -4.57 -11.07 -6.09
C SER A 121 -4.67 -12.56 -6.46
N GLU A 122 -3.61 -13.33 -6.19
CA GLU A 122 -3.65 -14.79 -6.33
C GLU A 122 -4.73 -15.41 -5.44
N GLU A 123 -4.97 -14.85 -4.27
CA GLU A 123 -5.97 -15.31 -3.31
C GLU A 123 -7.40 -15.06 -3.79
N ASP A 124 -7.63 -13.95 -4.51
CA ASP A 124 -8.97 -13.57 -4.99
C ASP A 124 -9.31 -14.17 -6.36
N LEU A 125 -8.31 -14.46 -7.17
CA LEU A 125 -8.50 -14.95 -8.55
C LEU A 125 -9.39 -16.19 -8.65
N PRO A 126 -9.30 -17.20 -7.75
CA PRO A 126 -10.19 -18.37 -7.78
C PRO A 126 -11.67 -18.02 -7.67
N ALA A 127 -12.04 -17.06 -6.81
CA ALA A 127 -13.44 -16.64 -6.66
C ALA A 127 -13.98 -15.96 -7.94
N VAL A 128 -13.12 -15.19 -8.62
CA VAL A 128 -13.47 -14.56 -9.90
C VAL A 128 -13.65 -15.61 -10.99
N GLN A 129 -12.73 -16.58 -11.07
CA GLN A 129 -12.79 -17.64 -12.08
C GLN A 129 -13.94 -18.64 -11.86
N GLU A 130 -14.35 -18.85 -10.61
CA GLU A 130 -15.53 -19.69 -10.31
C GLU A 130 -16.81 -19.06 -10.87
N LEU A 131 -16.96 -17.73 -10.74
CA LEU A 131 -18.10 -17.00 -11.28
C LEU A 131 -18.04 -16.85 -12.81
N TRP A 132 -16.84 -16.60 -13.33
CA TRP A 132 -16.62 -16.34 -14.77
C TRP A 132 -15.45 -17.14 -15.32
N PRO A 133 -15.65 -18.45 -15.62
CA PRO A 133 -14.58 -19.32 -16.12
C PRO A 133 -14.00 -18.90 -17.46
N GLN A 134 -14.70 -18.04 -18.20
CA GLN A 134 -14.28 -17.53 -19.52
C GLN A 134 -13.67 -16.11 -19.45
N ALA A 135 -13.51 -15.54 -18.24
CA ALA A 135 -12.88 -14.24 -18.09
C ALA A 135 -11.45 -14.25 -18.64
N GLN A 136 -11.07 -13.17 -19.30
CA GLN A 136 -9.72 -12.99 -19.79
C GLN A 136 -8.85 -12.48 -18.64
N VAL A 137 -7.78 -13.20 -18.31
CA VAL A 137 -6.87 -12.89 -17.21
C VAL A 137 -5.52 -12.52 -17.82
N GLU A 138 -5.03 -11.33 -17.45
CA GLU A 138 -3.72 -10.82 -17.87
C GLU A 138 -2.86 -10.60 -16.61
N THR A 139 -1.59 -11.01 -16.68
CA THR A 139 -0.59 -10.69 -15.64
C THR A 139 0.22 -9.51 -16.13
N ILE A 140 0.41 -8.51 -15.26
CA ILE A 140 1.23 -7.35 -15.56
C ILE A 140 2.46 -7.40 -14.64
N PRO A 141 3.62 -7.88 -15.14
CA PRO A 141 4.80 -8.14 -14.30
C PRO A 141 5.32 -6.90 -13.58
N GLU A 142 5.11 -5.71 -14.13
CA GLU A 142 5.52 -4.43 -13.55
C GLU A 142 4.71 -4.04 -12.32
N TRP A 143 3.55 -4.67 -12.10
CA TRP A 143 2.68 -4.43 -10.94
C TRP A 143 2.96 -5.39 -9.78
N ALA A 144 3.78 -6.41 -9.97
CA ALA A 144 4.05 -7.41 -8.95
C ALA A 144 4.79 -6.80 -7.75
N ASP A 145 4.23 -7.01 -6.54
CA ASP A 145 4.86 -6.51 -5.31
C ASP A 145 6.04 -7.38 -4.88
N TYR A 146 7.06 -6.72 -4.36
CA TYR A 146 8.25 -7.38 -3.81
C TYR A 146 8.04 -7.72 -2.34
N LEU A 147 7.90 -9.01 -2.04
CA LEU A 147 7.71 -9.53 -0.69
C LEU A 147 9.03 -10.06 -0.10
N TYR A 148 9.33 -9.68 1.14
CA TYR A 148 10.54 -10.08 1.85
C TYR A 148 10.18 -10.73 3.18
N LEU A 149 11.02 -11.66 3.66
CA LEU A 149 10.94 -12.09 5.05
C LEU A 149 11.44 -10.97 5.96
N ALA A 150 10.64 -10.60 6.95
CA ALA A 150 11.00 -9.52 7.90
C ALA A 150 12.32 -9.82 8.60
N GLU A 151 12.54 -11.06 9.01
CA GLU A 151 13.78 -11.50 9.66
C GLU A 151 15.02 -11.33 8.76
N ASP A 152 14.87 -11.62 7.45
CA ASP A 152 15.97 -11.45 6.49
C ASP A 152 16.39 -9.96 6.35
N ILE A 153 15.43 -9.04 6.38
CA ILE A 153 15.72 -7.60 6.29
C ILE A 153 16.30 -7.06 7.60
N LYS A 154 15.80 -7.54 8.74
CA LYS A 154 16.31 -7.15 10.07
C LYS A 154 17.75 -7.60 10.29
N GLU A 155 18.07 -8.86 9.94
CA GLU A 155 19.33 -9.50 10.32
C GLU A 155 20.34 -9.62 9.17
N LEU A 156 19.89 -9.53 7.92
CA LEU A 156 20.73 -9.63 6.70
C LEU A 156 21.63 -10.87 6.69
N PRO A 157 21.08 -12.08 6.84
CA PRO A 157 21.87 -13.29 7.08
C PRO A 157 22.62 -13.77 5.83
N GLY A 158 23.76 -14.44 6.04
CA GLY A 158 24.49 -15.17 5.01
C GLY A 158 25.14 -14.29 3.91
N LYS A 159 25.67 -14.96 2.89
CA LYS A 159 26.41 -14.29 1.79
C LYS A 159 25.52 -13.44 0.90
N LYS A 160 24.24 -13.79 0.76
CA LYS A 160 23.28 -13.09 -0.11
C LYS A 160 23.10 -11.61 0.23
N TYR A 161 23.33 -11.22 1.50
CA TYR A 161 23.23 -9.85 2.00
C TYR A 161 24.59 -9.19 2.31
N ALA A 162 25.71 -9.75 1.83
CA ALA A 162 27.02 -9.20 2.11
C ALA A 162 27.18 -7.74 1.66
N THR A 163 26.58 -7.38 0.52
CA THR A 163 26.61 -6.02 -0.01
C THR A 163 25.91 -5.04 0.90
N GLN A 164 24.70 -5.37 1.36
CA GLN A 164 23.91 -4.53 2.27
C GLN A 164 24.65 -4.35 3.61
N ARG A 165 25.17 -5.43 4.19
CA ARG A 165 26.00 -5.35 5.41
C ARG A 165 27.25 -4.50 5.22
N ASN A 166 27.93 -4.57 4.06
CA ASN A 166 29.09 -3.74 3.78
C ASN A 166 28.74 -2.25 3.72
N HIS A 167 27.60 -1.89 3.09
CA HIS A 167 27.12 -0.51 3.06
C HIS A 167 26.80 0.00 4.47
N ILE A 168 26.11 -0.80 5.27
CA ILE A 168 25.77 -0.47 6.66
C ILE A 168 27.03 -0.36 7.53
N SER A 169 27.97 -1.30 7.39
CA SER A 169 29.26 -1.24 8.12
C SER A 169 30.04 0.01 7.76
N LYS A 170 30.03 0.41 6.49
CA LYS A 170 30.66 1.65 6.05
C LYS A 170 29.94 2.88 6.61
N PHE A 171 28.60 2.89 6.62
CA PHE A 171 27.82 3.97 7.25
C PHE A 171 28.18 4.13 8.72
N ASN A 172 28.17 3.04 9.51
CA ASN A 172 28.54 3.05 10.93
C ASN A 172 29.94 3.59 11.20
N ARG A 173 30.88 3.30 10.31
CA ARG A 173 32.26 3.79 10.43
C ARG A 173 32.40 5.27 10.08
N LEU A 174 31.64 5.75 9.10
CA LEU A 174 31.68 7.14 8.66
C LEU A 174 30.90 8.07 9.59
N TYR A 175 29.85 7.56 10.19
CA TYR A 175 28.88 8.31 11.01
C TYR A 175 28.65 7.59 12.34
N PRO A 176 29.65 7.53 13.26
CA PRO A 176 29.54 6.70 14.47
C PRO A 176 28.45 7.15 15.44
N GLU A 177 28.06 8.43 15.41
CA GLU A 177 27.04 9.03 16.27
C GLU A 177 25.64 9.09 15.61
N TRP A 178 25.41 8.30 14.57
CA TRP A 178 24.07 8.22 13.95
C TRP A 178 23.04 7.67 14.95
N THR A 179 21.79 8.08 14.77
CA THR A 179 20.67 7.60 15.58
C THR A 179 19.49 7.24 14.69
N TYR A 180 18.65 6.33 15.18
CA TYR A 180 17.32 6.07 14.64
C TYR A 180 16.28 6.60 15.61
N GLU A 181 15.21 7.16 15.09
CA GLU A 181 14.05 7.55 15.88
C GLU A 181 12.76 7.21 15.14
N SER A 182 11.72 6.82 15.89
CA SER A 182 10.37 6.72 15.35
C SER A 182 9.83 8.11 15.05
N ILE A 183 9.10 8.25 13.95
CA ILE A 183 8.43 9.51 13.59
C ILE A 183 7.19 9.66 14.47
N THR A 184 7.11 10.81 15.15
CA THR A 184 6.00 11.19 16.03
C THR A 184 5.60 12.63 15.77
N ALA A 185 4.53 13.12 16.39
CA ALA A 185 4.14 14.52 16.29
C ALA A 185 5.27 15.49 16.67
N ASP A 186 6.15 15.11 17.61
CA ASP A 186 7.20 15.97 18.14
C ASP A 186 8.35 16.21 17.14
N ASN A 187 8.66 15.22 16.28
CA ASN A 187 9.76 15.32 15.32
C ASN A 187 9.31 15.38 13.85
N LEU A 188 8.00 15.35 13.61
CA LEU A 188 7.42 15.36 12.26
C LEU A 188 7.84 16.59 11.44
N SER A 189 7.97 17.76 12.08
CA SER A 189 8.39 18.99 11.38
C SER A 189 9.79 18.86 10.77
N VAL A 190 10.73 18.26 11.49
CA VAL A 190 12.11 18.05 11.02
C VAL A 190 12.17 17.02 9.89
N VAL A 191 11.30 16.00 9.94
CA VAL A 191 11.19 15.03 8.85
C VAL A 191 10.61 15.66 7.58
N ARG A 192 9.62 16.56 7.73
CA ARG A 192 9.10 17.37 6.61
C ARG A 192 10.17 18.26 5.98
N GLU A 193 10.97 18.92 6.78
CA GLU A 193 12.09 19.74 6.28
C GLU A 193 13.07 18.91 5.46
N PHE A 194 13.43 17.70 5.94
CA PHE A 194 14.25 16.78 5.18
C PHE A 194 13.57 16.36 3.86
N PHE A 195 12.28 16.02 3.90
CA PHE A 195 11.56 15.60 2.71
C PHE A 195 11.46 16.75 1.68
N GLN A 196 11.16 17.97 2.12
CA GLN A 196 11.11 19.12 1.25
C GLN A 196 12.47 19.36 0.57
N TRP A 197 13.57 19.33 1.35
CA TRP A 197 14.91 19.41 0.79
C TRP A 197 15.19 18.26 -0.21
N PHE A 198 14.74 17.04 0.10
CA PHE A 198 14.92 15.88 -0.77
C PHE A 198 14.21 16.10 -2.12
N ALA A 199 12.96 16.53 -2.11
CA ALA A 199 12.17 16.81 -3.29
C ALA A 199 12.83 17.90 -4.17
N GLU A 200 13.23 19.02 -3.58
CA GLU A 200 13.91 20.13 -4.30
C GLU A 200 15.25 19.70 -4.91
N THR A 201 15.97 18.78 -4.27
CA THR A 201 17.33 18.39 -4.71
C THR A 201 17.31 17.25 -5.73
N ASN A 202 16.27 16.41 -5.73
CA ASN A 202 16.17 15.21 -6.57
C ASN A 202 15.08 15.34 -7.64
N GLU A 203 14.63 16.54 -7.95
CA GLU A 203 13.61 16.80 -8.96
C GLU A 203 13.94 16.07 -10.28
N LYS A 204 12.98 15.28 -10.76
CA LYS A 204 13.06 14.61 -12.05
C LYS A 204 11.94 15.11 -12.95
N ASP A 205 12.23 15.26 -14.23
CA ASP A 205 11.23 15.61 -15.23
C ASP A 205 10.39 14.38 -15.63
N SER A 206 9.60 13.89 -14.65
CA SER A 206 8.68 12.77 -14.78
C SER A 206 7.41 13.07 -14.03
N GLU A 207 6.26 12.89 -14.65
CA GLU A 207 4.95 13.06 -14.00
C GLU A 207 4.77 12.09 -12.83
N THR A 208 5.13 10.83 -13.00
CA THR A 208 5.05 9.81 -11.95
C THR A 208 5.91 10.19 -10.74
N TYR A 209 7.10 10.76 -10.97
CA TYR A 209 7.97 11.21 -9.88
C TYR A 209 7.36 12.38 -9.11
N ARG A 210 6.80 13.39 -9.83
CA ARG A 210 6.09 14.52 -9.18
C ARG A 210 4.90 14.04 -8.35
N GLN A 211 4.14 13.07 -8.86
CA GLN A 211 3.02 12.46 -8.13
C GLN A 211 3.50 11.76 -6.85
N ASP A 212 4.57 10.96 -6.92
CA ASP A 212 5.15 10.29 -5.76
C ASP A 212 5.60 11.29 -4.67
N GLU A 213 6.21 12.42 -5.06
CA GLU A 213 6.59 13.46 -4.13
C GLU A 213 5.40 14.18 -3.50
N GLN A 214 4.38 14.51 -4.30
CA GLN A 214 3.15 15.13 -3.78
C GLN A 214 2.46 14.25 -2.75
N LYS A 215 2.40 12.94 -2.99
CA LYS A 215 1.81 11.97 -2.07
C LYS A 215 2.61 11.85 -0.78
N ALA A 216 3.93 11.79 -0.88
CA ALA A 216 4.77 11.73 0.29
C ALA A 216 4.63 13.01 1.16
N ALA A 217 4.50 14.17 0.54
CA ALA A 217 4.20 15.43 1.23
C ALA A 217 2.82 15.37 1.91
N GLU A 218 1.79 14.91 1.20
CA GLU A 218 0.44 14.77 1.75
C GLU A 218 0.41 13.84 2.97
N VAL A 219 1.10 12.70 2.90
CA VAL A 219 1.19 11.77 4.05
C VAL A 219 1.82 12.45 5.26
N LEU A 220 2.92 13.16 5.06
CA LEU A 220 3.58 13.90 6.14
C LEU A 220 2.66 14.99 6.71
N ASP A 221 1.88 15.66 5.88
CA ASP A 221 0.92 16.69 6.33
C ASP A 221 -0.29 16.11 7.07
N ASN A 222 -0.66 14.88 6.75
CA ASN A 222 -1.80 14.18 7.32
C ASN A 222 -1.39 12.89 8.05
N PHE A 223 -0.18 12.86 8.62
CA PHE A 223 0.42 11.64 9.19
C PHE A 223 -0.47 10.94 10.21
N ALA A 224 -1.10 11.71 11.10
CA ALA A 224 -2.02 11.16 12.10
C ALA A 224 -3.28 10.57 11.47
N THR A 225 -3.80 11.17 10.38
CA THR A 225 -5.00 10.70 9.66
C THR A 225 -4.72 9.38 8.94
N TYR A 226 -3.58 9.27 8.28
CA TYR A 226 -3.17 8.00 7.66
C TYR A 226 -2.94 6.90 8.70
N GLY A 227 -2.55 7.25 9.94
CA GLY A 227 -2.25 6.28 10.99
C GLY A 227 -1.00 5.45 10.67
N PHE A 228 -0.10 5.99 9.85
CA PHE A 228 1.14 5.32 9.48
C PHE A 228 2.14 5.32 10.64
N ILE A 229 3.03 4.36 10.61
CA ILE A 229 4.26 4.35 11.38
C ILE A 229 5.40 4.87 10.53
N GLY A 230 6.38 5.47 11.15
CA GLY A 230 7.53 6.01 10.43
C GLY A 230 8.81 5.92 11.23
N GLY A 231 9.92 5.98 10.51
CA GLY A 231 11.26 6.01 11.09
C GLY A 231 12.17 6.97 10.35
N ALA A 232 13.11 7.56 11.07
CA ALA A 232 14.12 8.45 10.53
C ALA A 232 15.52 8.09 11.05
N VAL A 233 16.51 8.18 10.18
CA VAL A 233 17.94 8.07 10.52
C VAL A 233 18.52 9.48 10.57
N ARG A 234 19.25 9.78 11.64
CA ARG A 234 19.96 11.06 11.81
C ARG A 234 21.48 10.87 11.84
N VAL A 235 22.16 11.86 11.28
CA VAL A 235 23.61 12.04 11.38
C VAL A 235 23.85 13.48 11.80
N ASP A 236 24.65 13.70 12.82
CA ASP A 236 24.98 15.03 13.36
C ASP A 236 23.73 15.90 13.63
N GLY A 237 22.65 15.25 14.10
CA GLY A 237 21.38 15.90 14.39
C GLY A 237 20.46 16.15 13.18
N HIS A 238 20.92 15.92 11.94
CA HIS A 238 20.14 16.10 10.73
C HIS A 238 19.49 14.78 10.27
N VAL A 239 18.24 14.81 9.85
CA VAL A 239 17.61 13.67 9.19
C VAL A 239 18.29 13.44 7.84
N VAL A 240 18.73 12.20 7.60
CA VAL A 240 19.41 11.80 6.36
C VAL A 240 18.67 10.69 5.61
N ALA A 241 17.70 10.05 6.25
CA ALA A 241 16.80 9.10 5.61
C ALA A 241 15.52 8.94 6.43
N MET A 242 14.44 8.58 5.74
CA MET A 242 13.13 8.32 6.33
C MET A 242 12.42 7.17 5.64
N ALA A 243 11.51 6.50 6.36
CA ALA A 243 10.57 5.54 5.81
C ALA A 243 9.21 5.69 6.50
N LEU A 244 8.14 5.50 5.72
CA LEU A 244 6.75 5.52 6.20
C LEU A 244 6.04 4.27 5.69
N GLY A 245 5.15 3.73 6.51
CA GLY A 245 4.36 2.56 6.14
C GLY A 245 3.30 2.23 7.18
N GLU A 246 2.68 1.09 6.99
CA GLU A 246 1.64 0.56 7.88
C GLU A 246 1.83 -0.93 8.12
N VAL A 247 1.33 -1.43 9.24
CA VAL A 247 1.31 -2.87 9.54
C VAL A 247 -0.14 -3.35 9.46
N LEU A 248 -0.39 -4.30 8.58
CA LEU A 248 -1.65 -5.03 8.50
C LEU A 248 -1.38 -6.52 8.68
N CYS A 249 -2.07 -7.15 9.60
CA CYS A 249 -1.90 -8.56 9.92
C CYS A 249 -0.43 -8.91 10.22
N ASP A 250 0.19 -9.72 9.39
CA ASP A 250 1.56 -10.19 9.53
C ASP A 250 2.58 -9.48 8.62
N THR A 251 2.17 -8.38 7.98
CA THR A 251 2.96 -7.71 6.94
C THR A 251 3.15 -6.22 7.24
N LEU A 252 4.40 -5.75 7.16
CA LEU A 252 4.75 -4.34 7.08
C LEU A 252 4.74 -3.91 5.61
N TYR A 253 3.91 -2.93 5.27
CA TYR A 253 3.89 -2.28 3.96
C TYR A 253 4.70 -0.99 4.03
N VAL A 254 5.71 -0.88 3.18
CA VAL A 254 6.60 0.29 3.13
C VAL A 254 6.23 1.12 1.90
N HIS A 255 5.50 2.20 2.10
CA HIS A 255 4.98 3.06 1.04
C HIS A 255 5.98 4.12 0.61
N ILE A 256 6.75 4.65 1.56
CA ILE A 256 7.68 5.76 1.29
C ILE A 256 9.03 5.44 1.91
N GLU A 257 10.08 5.49 1.10
CA GLU A 257 11.48 5.44 1.55
C GLU A 257 12.28 6.50 0.81
N LYS A 258 12.90 7.40 1.54
CA LYS A 258 13.75 8.46 0.99
C LYS A 258 15.04 8.55 1.78
N ALA A 259 16.17 8.72 1.08
CA ALA A 259 17.46 8.89 1.73
C ALA A 259 18.38 9.81 0.91
N ASP A 260 19.17 10.61 1.61
CA ASP A 260 20.22 11.42 1.01
C ASP A 260 21.41 10.54 0.59
N ILE A 261 21.59 10.38 -0.71
CA ILE A 261 22.65 9.53 -1.29
C ILE A 261 24.07 10.02 -0.98
N ARG A 262 24.24 11.29 -0.56
CA ARG A 262 25.53 11.84 -0.13
C ARG A 262 26.02 11.15 1.15
N TYR A 263 25.10 10.64 1.96
CA TYR A 263 25.42 9.81 3.13
C TYR A 263 25.49 8.35 2.70
N HIS A 264 26.72 7.90 2.44
CA HIS A 264 26.96 6.55 1.92
C HIS A 264 26.35 5.46 2.82
N GLY A 265 25.40 4.73 2.32
CA GLY A 265 24.71 3.64 3.04
C GLY A 265 23.44 4.07 3.79
N ALA A 266 22.96 5.31 3.62
CA ALA A 266 21.75 5.80 4.28
C ALA A 266 20.50 4.98 3.88
N TYR A 267 20.32 4.63 2.59
CA TYR A 267 19.23 3.74 2.17
C TYR A 267 19.27 2.36 2.86
N PRO A 268 20.37 1.58 2.82
CA PRO A 268 20.44 0.33 3.57
C PRO A 268 20.24 0.48 5.07
N MET A 269 20.63 1.61 5.65
CA MET A 269 20.38 1.89 7.07
C MET A 269 18.89 2.03 7.36
N ILE A 270 18.18 2.90 6.63
CA ILE A 270 16.75 3.12 6.89
C ILE A 270 15.94 1.85 6.62
N VAL A 271 16.21 1.10 5.55
CA VAL A 271 15.53 -0.17 5.26
C VAL A 271 15.64 -1.13 6.44
N ARG A 272 16.85 -1.36 6.97
CA ARG A 272 17.07 -2.29 8.08
C ARG A 272 16.50 -1.76 9.38
N GLU A 273 16.79 -0.51 9.73
CA GLU A 273 16.36 0.02 11.03
C GLU A 273 14.84 0.21 11.09
N PHE A 274 14.21 0.62 10.00
CA PHE A 274 12.74 0.65 9.95
C PHE A 274 12.15 -0.74 10.15
N ALA A 275 12.66 -1.77 9.48
CA ALA A 275 12.23 -3.14 9.69
C ALA A 275 12.42 -3.59 11.15
N ARG A 276 13.55 -3.28 11.78
CA ARG A 276 13.84 -3.65 13.17
C ARG A 276 12.88 -3.04 14.19
N HIS A 277 12.45 -1.80 13.95
CA HIS A 277 11.61 -1.06 14.88
C HIS A 277 10.11 -1.20 14.58
N ALA A 278 9.74 -1.39 13.32
CA ALA A 278 8.36 -1.52 12.88
C ALA A 278 7.84 -2.97 12.93
N CYS A 279 8.71 -3.97 12.69
CA CYS A 279 8.30 -5.36 12.70
C CYS A 279 8.35 -5.93 14.13
N GLY A 280 7.22 -5.89 14.83
CA GLY A 280 7.03 -6.65 16.06
C GLY A 280 7.01 -8.16 15.81
N GLU A 281 6.86 -8.98 16.88
CA GLU A 281 6.90 -10.45 16.80
C GLU A 281 5.86 -11.06 15.82
N ALA A 282 4.73 -10.40 15.63
CA ALA A 282 3.68 -10.86 14.73
C ALA A 282 3.97 -10.61 13.25
N VAL A 283 4.87 -9.69 12.92
CA VAL A 283 5.18 -9.31 11.54
C VAL A 283 6.20 -10.28 10.94
N GLN A 284 5.78 -11.02 9.94
CA GLN A 284 6.59 -12.03 9.27
C GLN A 284 7.14 -11.54 7.93
N TYR A 285 6.43 -10.62 7.28
CA TYR A 285 6.73 -10.16 5.93
C TYR A 285 6.86 -8.66 5.86
N ILE A 286 7.59 -8.20 4.84
CA ILE A 286 7.68 -6.80 4.44
C ILE A 286 7.33 -6.75 2.96
N ASN A 287 6.29 -6.00 2.61
CA ASN A 287 5.96 -5.65 1.24
C ASN A 287 6.55 -4.25 0.95
N ARG A 288 7.32 -4.13 -0.11
CA ARG A 288 7.91 -2.86 -0.56
C ARG A 288 7.38 -2.44 -1.92
N GLU A 289 6.13 -2.79 -2.21
CA GLU A 289 5.40 -2.45 -3.43
C GLU A 289 6.08 -2.93 -4.72
N ASP A 290 5.52 -2.57 -5.86
CA ASP A 290 6.03 -2.89 -7.20
C ASP A 290 7.18 -1.97 -7.64
N ASP A 291 7.68 -2.14 -8.87
CA ASP A 291 8.73 -1.30 -9.46
C ASP A 291 8.22 -0.34 -10.53
N ALA A 292 6.92 -0.31 -10.81
CA ALA A 292 6.27 0.53 -11.81
C ALA A 292 7.00 0.55 -13.19
N GLY A 293 7.70 -0.53 -13.53
CA GLY A 293 8.49 -0.64 -14.76
C GLY A 293 9.85 0.09 -14.74
N ASP A 294 10.25 0.73 -13.63
CA ASP A 294 11.57 1.37 -13.50
C ASP A 294 12.67 0.32 -13.26
N GLU A 295 13.58 0.18 -14.23
CA GLU A 295 14.68 -0.80 -14.16
C GLU A 295 15.63 -0.56 -12.98
N GLY A 296 15.83 0.69 -12.57
CA GLY A 296 16.70 1.05 -11.44
C GLY A 296 16.07 0.59 -10.13
N LEU A 297 14.76 0.86 -9.98
CA LEU A 297 13.99 0.44 -8.82
C LEU A 297 13.89 -1.08 -8.76
N ARG A 298 13.60 -1.74 -9.89
CA ARG A 298 13.62 -3.21 -10.03
C ARG A 298 14.93 -3.82 -9.56
N LYS A 299 16.04 -3.31 -10.06
CA LYS A 299 17.40 -3.76 -9.68
C LYS A 299 17.66 -3.53 -8.19
N SER A 300 17.24 -2.41 -7.65
CA SER A 300 17.34 -2.11 -6.22
C SER A 300 16.55 -3.13 -5.40
N LYS A 301 15.26 -3.33 -5.70
CA LYS A 301 14.38 -4.26 -4.97
C LYS A 301 14.89 -5.70 -5.03
N LEU A 302 15.27 -6.20 -6.22
CA LEU A 302 15.86 -7.53 -6.39
C LEU A 302 17.18 -7.72 -5.61
N SER A 303 17.95 -6.65 -5.40
CA SER A 303 19.20 -6.72 -4.62
C SER A 303 18.96 -7.11 -3.15
N TRP A 304 17.75 -6.86 -2.63
CA TRP A 304 17.33 -7.22 -1.28
C TRP A 304 16.78 -8.64 -1.17
N ARG A 305 16.82 -9.43 -2.25
CA ARG A 305 16.47 -10.86 -2.27
C ARG A 305 15.05 -11.14 -1.77
N PRO A 306 14.02 -10.67 -2.47
CA PRO A 306 12.65 -10.96 -2.12
C PRO A 306 12.44 -12.48 -1.99
N CYS A 307 11.59 -12.89 -1.06
CA CYS A 307 11.18 -14.27 -0.90
C CYS A 307 10.11 -14.67 -1.92
N GLY A 308 9.43 -13.70 -2.53
CA GLY A 308 8.44 -13.88 -3.59
C GLY A 308 8.12 -12.56 -4.26
N LEU A 309 7.48 -12.65 -5.41
CA LEU A 309 6.75 -11.58 -6.07
C LEU A 309 5.26 -11.92 -5.94
N LEU A 310 4.44 -10.94 -5.61
CA LEU A 310 2.99 -11.09 -5.53
C LEU A 310 2.42 -10.57 -6.86
N ASP A 311 2.04 -11.48 -7.73
CA ASP A 311 1.45 -11.14 -9.01
C ASP A 311 0.09 -10.48 -8.83
N LYS A 312 -0.22 -9.54 -9.70
CA LYS A 312 -1.51 -8.85 -9.78
C LYS A 312 -2.08 -9.05 -11.16
N TYR A 313 -3.38 -9.32 -11.20
CA TYR A 313 -4.04 -9.66 -12.45
C TYR A 313 -5.04 -8.57 -12.85
N LEU A 314 -5.08 -8.30 -14.14
CA LEU A 314 -6.16 -7.57 -14.80
C LEU A 314 -7.13 -8.59 -15.39
N VAL A 315 -8.42 -8.50 -15.02
CA VAL A 315 -9.42 -9.50 -15.42
C VAL A 315 -10.58 -8.81 -16.13
N HIS A 316 -10.79 -9.18 -17.40
CA HIS A 316 -11.88 -8.68 -18.23
C HIS A 316 -13.05 -9.66 -18.21
N ILE A 317 -14.23 -9.17 -17.84
CA ILE A 317 -15.48 -9.94 -17.72
C ILE A 317 -16.52 -9.32 -18.65
N ASP A 318 -16.90 -10.07 -19.68
CA ASP A 318 -17.91 -9.68 -20.67
C ASP A 318 -19.36 -9.73 -20.13
#